data_65cf8f4cd57c70aad298cbaa76f8ce7f
#
_entry.id   65cf8f4cd57c70aad298cbaa76f8ce7f
#
_cell.length_a   1.000
_cell.length_b   1.000
_cell.length_c   1.000
_cell.angle_alpha   90.00
_cell.angle_beta   90.00
_cell.angle_gamma   90.00
#
_symmetry.space_group_name_H-M   'P 1'
#
loop_
_entity.id
_entity.type
_entity.pdbx_description
1 polymer ?
#
loop_
_entity_poly.entity_id
_entity_poly.type
_entity_poly.pdbx_seq_one_letter_code
_entity_poly.pdbx_strand_id
1 'polypeptide(L)'
;MAYPYGTYDSNVIQTLRTLGIVYSRTVKSTGRFSFPDDFLEWTPTCHHRENIAELADRLLATPYLSLCYVWGHSFEFERNNDWHIMEDFCAKLAGKEDIWYATNMEIHDYITAFRRLVTSADSHIVRNPSAQTVWLLDRNDMPLELKGGSEMFLA
;
A
#
# COMPACT_ATOMS: atom_id res chain seq x y z
N MET A 1 9.23 9.39 -2.08
CA MET A 1 10.70 9.41 -2.40
C MET A 1 11.27 8.01 -2.19
N ALA A 2 12.55 7.75 -2.53
CA ALA A 2 13.25 6.50 -2.20
C ALA A 2 14.63 6.85 -1.61
N TYR A 3 15.11 6.07 -0.66
CA TYR A 3 16.43 6.28 -0.07
C TYR A 3 17.52 5.87 -1.06
N PRO A 4 18.49 6.77 -1.34
CA PRO A 4 19.65 6.42 -2.17
C PRO A 4 20.37 5.20 -1.58
N TYR A 5 20.59 4.19 -2.41
CA TYR A 5 21.20 2.89 -2.01
C TYR A 5 20.47 2.18 -0.85
N GLY A 6 19.26 2.62 -0.48
CA GLY A 6 18.52 2.08 0.65
C GLY A 6 19.08 2.45 2.03
N THR A 7 20.02 3.41 2.10
CA THR A 7 20.66 3.81 3.36
C THR A 7 19.92 4.96 4.01
N TYR A 8 19.59 4.81 5.29
CA TYR A 8 18.95 5.83 6.13
C TYR A 8 19.19 5.51 7.60
N ASP A 9 18.96 6.49 8.44
CA ASP A 9 18.99 6.38 9.90
C ASP A 9 17.86 7.23 10.53
N SER A 10 17.80 7.24 11.85
CA SER A 10 16.79 7.99 12.60
C SER A 10 16.87 9.51 12.36
N ASN A 11 18.07 10.05 12.14
CA ASN A 11 18.25 11.49 11.88
C ASN A 11 17.70 11.85 10.50
N VAL A 12 17.95 10.99 9.49
CA VAL A 12 17.39 11.15 8.14
C VAL A 12 15.87 11.11 8.20
N ILE A 13 15.28 10.13 8.88
CA ILE A 13 13.81 10.02 9.06
C ILE A 13 13.25 11.28 9.72
N GLN A 14 13.87 11.74 10.81
CA GLN A 14 13.42 12.94 11.52
C GLN A 14 13.50 14.20 10.64
N THR A 15 14.57 14.32 9.86
CA THR A 15 14.74 15.42 8.91
C THR A 15 13.64 15.39 7.84
N LEU A 16 13.35 14.22 7.27
CA LEU A 16 12.28 14.07 6.28
C LEU A 16 10.92 14.48 6.85
N ARG A 17 10.60 14.12 8.09
CA ARG A 17 9.38 14.54 8.77
C ARG A 17 9.29 16.06 8.89
N THR A 18 10.38 16.73 9.29
CA THR A 18 10.39 18.20 9.41
C THR A 18 10.25 18.92 8.07
N LEU A 19 10.68 18.27 6.98
CA LEU A 19 10.52 18.77 5.61
C LEU A 19 9.16 18.46 4.99
N GLY A 20 8.26 17.78 5.71
CA GLY A 20 6.94 17.41 5.22
C GLY A 20 6.95 16.24 4.22
N ILE A 21 8.03 15.47 4.15
CA ILE A 21 8.08 14.23 3.37
C ILE A 21 7.32 13.15 4.13
N VAL A 22 6.28 12.60 3.53
CA VAL A 22 5.35 11.68 4.20
C VAL A 22 5.61 10.21 3.93
N TYR A 23 6.37 9.88 2.85
CA TYR A 23 6.80 8.51 2.60
C TYR A 23 8.17 8.43 1.94
N SER A 24 8.89 7.35 2.21
CA SER A 24 10.14 7.01 1.53
C SER A 24 10.32 5.49 1.46
N ARG A 25 10.58 4.98 0.23
CA ARG A 25 10.78 3.55 -0.02
C ARG A 25 12.19 3.12 0.38
N THR A 26 12.25 1.99 1.09
CA THR A 26 13.49 1.24 1.35
C THR A 26 13.77 0.24 0.21
N VAL A 27 14.83 -0.56 0.33
CA VAL A 27 15.19 -1.59 -0.67
C VAL A 27 15.00 -3.02 -0.17
N LYS A 28 14.54 -3.19 1.06
CA LYS A 28 14.39 -4.51 1.68
C LYS A 28 13.07 -5.16 1.23
N SER A 29 13.15 -6.18 0.39
CA SER A 29 11.99 -7.00 0.03
C SER A 29 11.46 -7.78 1.23
N THR A 30 10.14 -7.79 1.41
CA THR A 30 9.48 -8.49 2.51
C THR A 30 8.84 -9.81 2.08
N GLY A 31 8.51 -9.96 0.79
CA GLY A 31 7.68 -11.04 0.26
C GLY A 31 6.24 -11.03 0.79
N ARG A 32 5.83 -9.96 1.47
CA ARG A 32 4.53 -9.80 2.12
C ARG A 32 3.70 -8.71 1.46
N PHE A 33 2.39 -8.81 1.61
CA PHE A 33 1.40 -7.84 1.13
C PHE A 33 0.92 -6.89 2.23
N SER A 34 1.73 -6.68 3.25
CA SER A 34 1.38 -5.81 4.39
C SER A 34 1.64 -4.35 4.09
N PHE A 35 0.83 -3.49 4.72
CA PHE A 35 1.09 -2.05 4.76
C PHE A 35 2.25 -1.74 5.73
N PRO A 36 3.04 -0.67 5.47
CA PRO A 36 4.11 -0.27 6.37
C PRO A 36 3.54 0.31 7.67
N ASP A 37 4.18 0.08 8.80
CA ASP A 37 3.84 0.76 10.06
C ASP A 37 4.21 2.25 9.98
N ASP A 38 5.38 2.55 9.46
CA ASP A 38 5.86 3.91 9.14
C ASP A 38 6.09 4.04 7.63
N PHE A 39 5.41 4.98 7.00
CA PHE A 39 5.58 5.24 5.58
C PHE A 39 6.96 5.83 5.22
N LEU A 40 7.70 6.38 6.18
CA LEU A 40 9.09 6.76 5.96
C LEU A 40 10.06 5.57 5.99
N GLU A 41 9.58 4.37 6.35
CA GLU A 41 10.32 3.11 6.27
C GLU A 41 9.57 2.10 5.37
N TRP A 42 8.99 2.57 4.26
CA TRP A 42 8.15 1.76 3.41
C TRP A 42 8.94 0.66 2.69
N THR A 43 8.85 -0.54 3.23
CA THR A 43 9.46 -1.74 2.66
C THR A 43 8.61 -2.25 1.50
N PRO A 44 9.20 -2.48 0.31
CA PRO A 44 8.47 -3.05 -0.82
C PRO A 44 8.16 -4.53 -0.60
N THR A 45 7.19 -5.04 -1.36
CA THR A 45 6.91 -6.47 -1.43
C THR A 45 8.11 -7.21 -2.01
N CYS A 46 8.60 -6.77 -3.19
CA CYS A 46 9.77 -7.36 -3.83
C CYS A 46 10.46 -6.41 -4.81
N HIS A 47 11.67 -6.78 -5.22
CA HIS A 47 12.32 -6.24 -6.41
C HIS A 47 11.78 -6.95 -7.67
N HIS A 48 11.72 -6.26 -8.81
CA HIS A 48 11.18 -6.83 -10.06
C HIS A 48 11.92 -8.08 -10.56
N ARG A 49 13.15 -8.30 -10.12
CA ARG A 49 13.96 -9.50 -10.44
C ARG A 49 13.63 -10.72 -9.59
N GLU A 50 12.86 -10.54 -8.55
CA GLU A 50 12.35 -11.67 -7.79
C GLU A 50 11.17 -12.31 -8.56
N ASN A 51 10.65 -13.44 -8.10
CA ASN A 51 9.59 -14.14 -8.82
C ASN A 51 8.25 -13.38 -8.76
N ILE A 52 8.12 -12.29 -9.54
CA ILE A 52 6.91 -11.45 -9.54
C ILE A 52 5.71 -12.15 -10.17
N ALA A 53 5.92 -13.15 -11.03
CA ALA A 53 4.83 -13.93 -11.60
C ALA A 53 4.10 -14.75 -10.53
N GLU A 54 4.84 -15.47 -9.68
CA GLU A 54 4.29 -16.18 -8.51
C GLU A 54 3.67 -15.22 -7.50
N LEU A 55 4.31 -14.06 -7.30
CA LEU A 55 3.79 -13.02 -6.42
C LEU A 55 2.41 -12.54 -6.87
N ALA A 56 2.22 -12.35 -8.20
CA ALA A 56 0.93 -11.97 -8.77
C ALA A 56 -0.13 -13.05 -8.51
N ASP A 57 0.20 -14.34 -8.65
CA ASP A 57 -0.72 -15.45 -8.34
C ASP A 57 -1.14 -15.45 -6.88
N ARG A 58 -0.17 -15.25 -5.98
CA ARG A 58 -0.43 -15.16 -4.55
C ARG A 58 -1.30 -13.95 -4.19
N LEU A 59 -1.06 -12.81 -4.83
CA LEU A 59 -1.87 -11.60 -4.63
C LEU A 59 -3.33 -11.84 -5.03
N LEU A 60 -3.54 -12.41 -6.22
CA LEU A 60 -4.88 -12.71 -6.75
C LEU A 60 -5.64 -13.77 -5.94
N ALA A 61 -4.93 -14.62 -5.21
CA ALA A 61 -5.52 -15.63 -4.33
C ALA A 61 -5.78 -15.10 -2.90
N THR A 62 -5.36 -13.88 -2.57
CA THR A 62 -5.48 -13.33 -1.22
C THR A 62 -6.87 -12.74 -1.00
N PRO A 63 -7.65 -13.20 0.01
CA PRO A 63 -9.00 -12.70 0.25
C PRO A 63 -9.05 -11.43 1.12
N TYR A 64 -7.89 -10.90 1.53
CA TYR A 64 -7.80 -9.77 2.43
C TYR A 64 -7.23 -8.55 1.74
N LEU A 65 -7.52 -7.36 2.29
CA LEU A 65 -6.90 -6.11 1.86
C LEU A 65 -5.38 -6.23 1.91
N SER A 66 -4.75 -6.08 0.75
CA SER A 66 -3.34 -6.39 0.53
C SER A 66 -2.67 -5.32 -0.30
N LEU A 67 -1.39 -5.07 -0.02
CA LEU A 67 -0.56 -4.14 -0.78
C LEU A 67 0.54 -4.89 -1.54
N CYS A 68 0.51 -4.82 -2.87
CA CYS A 68 1.61 -5.28 -3.71
C CYS A 68 2.45 -4.09 -4.16
N TYR A 69 3.70 -4.04 -3.71
CA TYR A 69 4.63 -2.97 -4.04
C TYR A 69 5.91 -3.53 -4.66
N VAL A 70 5.95 -3.56 -5.98
CA VAL A 70 7.15 -3.97 -6.75
C VAL A 70 8.00 -2.73 -7.03
N TRP A 71 9.32 -2.87 -6.90
CA TRP A 71 10.25 -1.80 -7.20
C TRP A 71 11.40 -2.28 -8.10
N GLY A 72 12.13 -1.35 -8.66
CA GLY A 72 13.32 -1.62 -9.49
C GLY A 72 13.73 -0.38 -10.27
N HIS A 73 14.58 -0.57 -11.27
CA HIS A 73 15.08 0.50 -12.12
C HIS A 73 14.83 0.16 -13.58
N SER A 74 14.26 1.09 -14.34
CA SER A 74 13.92 0.87 -15.75
C SER A 74 15.13 0.51 -16.62
N PHE A 75 16.32 1.05 -16.33
CA PHE A 75 17.54 0.73 -17.07
C PHE A 75 17.96 -0.73 -16.92
N GLU A 76 17.49 -1.45 -15.91
CA GLU A 76 17.80 -2.86 -15.71
C GLU A 76 17.11 -3.73 -16.76
N PHE A 77 15.88 -3.39 -17.13
CA PHE A 77 15.15 -4.11 -18.20
C PHE A 77 15.84 -3.99 -19.54
N GLU A 78 16.33 -2.77 -19.88
CA GLU A 78 17.09 -2.56 -21.11
C GLU A 78 18.39 -3.34 -21.10
N ARG A 79 19.15 -3.27 -20.02
CA ARG A 79 20.43 -3.98 -19.87
C ARG A 79 20.32 -5.48 -20.00
N ASN A 80 19.23 -6.05 -19.46
CA ASN A 80 19.05 -7.50 -19.39
C ASN A 80 18.16 -8.02 -20.51
N ASN A 81 17.58 -7.15 -21.36
CA ASN A 81 16.60 -7.48 -22.39
C ASN A 81 15.41 -8.29 -21.83
N ASP A 82 14.87 -7.84 -20.69
CA ASP A 82 13.85 -8.56 -19.91
C ASP A 82 12.58 -7.74 -19.62
N TRP A 83 12.25 -6.77 -20.49
CA TRP A 83 11.02 -5.97 -20.40
C TRP A 83 9.76 -6.82 -20.27
N HIS A 84 9.73 -7.99 -20.95
CA HIS A 84 8.61 -8.92 -20.92
C HIS A 84 8.21 -9.33 -19.50
N ILE A 85 9.12 -9.38 -18.53
CA ILE A 85 8.83 -9.72 -17.13
C ILE A 85 7.82 -8.75 -16.54
N MET A 86 8.03 -7.44 -16.77
CA MET A 86 7.13 -6.41 -16.26
C MET A 86 5.84 -6.31 -17.11
N GLU A 87 5.95 -6.49 -18.42
CA GLU A 87 4.80 -6.50 -19.33
C GLU A 87 3.84 -7.64 -18.97
N ASP A 88 4.34 -8.86 -18.78
CA ASP A 88 3.56 -10.03 -18.36
C ASP A 88 2.93 -9.83 -16.96
N PHE A 89 3.68 -9.28 -16.03
CA PHE A 89 3.18 -8.97 -14.69
C PHE A 89 2.04 -7.94 -14.75
N CYS A 90 2.21 -6.86 -15.50
CA CYS A 90 1.18 -5.84 -15.67
C CYS A 90 -0.04 -6.40 -16.41
N ALA A 91 0.14 -7.17 -17.48
CA ALA A 91 -0.95 -7.80 -18.22
C ALA A 91 -1.77 -8.76 -17.34
N LYS A 92 -1.09 -9.53 -16.48
CA LYS A 92 -1.73 -10.47 -15.55
C LYS A 92 -2.63 -9.78 -14.53
N LEU A 93 -2.23 -8.60 -14.04
CA LEU A 93 -2.97 -7.84 -13.04
C LEU A 93 -3.94 -6.84 -13.65
N ALA A 94 -3.79 -6.44 -14.91
CA ALA A 94 -4.60 -5.39 -15.55
C ALA A 94 -6.10 -5.73 -15.61
N GLY A 95 -6.95 -4.71 -15.50
CA GLY A 95 -8.41 -4.81 -15.67
C GLY A 95 -9.13 -5.63 -14.60
N LYS A 96 -8.54 -5.85 -13.45
CA LYS A 96 -9.17 -6.52 -12.30
C LYS A 96 -10.00 -5.51 -11.51
N GLU A 97 -11.28 -5.80 -11.28
CA GLU A 97 -12.20 -4.92 -10.54
C GLU A 97 -11.90 -4.86 -9.04
N ASP A 98 -11.26 -5.91 -8.51
CA ASP A 98 -10.85 -6.05 -7.12
C ASP A 98 -9.44 -5.51 -6.84
N ILE A 99 -8.77 -4.92 -7.84
CA ILE A 99 -7.46 -4.28 -7.69
C ILE A 99 -7.58 -2.76 -7.85
N TRP A 100 -7.19 -2.06 -6.82
CA TRP A 100 -7.00 -0.62 -6.89
C TRP A 100 -5.57 -0.29 -7.35
N TYR A 101 -5.45 0.24 -8.57
CA TYR A 101 -4.17 0.71 -9.13
C TYR A 101 -3.92 2.14 -8.66
N ALA A 102 -3.12 2.28 -7.62
CA ALA A 102 -2.95 3.53 -6.92
C ALA A 102 -1.50 4.03 -6.94
N THR A 103 -1.33 5.33 -6.86
CA THR A 103 -0.04 5.96 -6.60
C THR A 103 0.35 5.78 -5.13
N ASN A 104 1.63 5.92 -4.82
CA ASN A 104 2.11 5.86 -3.43
C ASN A 104 1.43 6.88 -2.52
N MET A 105 1.09 8.06 -3.06
CA MET A 105 0.43 9.10 -2.27
C MET A 105 -1.01 8.74 -1.94
N GLU A 106 -1.75 8.21 -2.91
CA GLU A 106 -3.13 7.75 -2.69
C GLU A 106 -3.18 6.63 -1.63
N ILE A 107 -2.24 5.68 -1.69
CA ILE A 107 -2.13 4.61 -0.69
C ILE A 107 -1.81 5.19 0.70
N HIS A 108 -0.84 6.10 0.77
CA HIS A 108 -0.48 6.77 2.03
C HIS A 108 -1.69 7.47 2.64
N ASP A 109 -2.42 8.27 1.85
CA ASP A 109 -3.54 9.07 2.32
C ASP A 109 -4.70 8.17 2.77
N TYR A 110 -5.02 7.12 1.99
CA TYR A 110 -6.06 6.16 2.35
C TYR A 110 -5.76 5.41 3.65
N ILE A 111 -4.57 4.84 3.77
CA ILE A 111 -4.18 4.09 4.96
C ILE A 111 -4.05 5.01 6.19
N THR A 112 -3.61 6.26 5.99
CA THR A 112 -3.58 7.26 7.06
C THR A 112 -5.00 7.60 7.52
N ALA A 113 -5.94 7.78 6.60
CA ALA A 113 -7.35 8.00 6.93
C ALA A 113 -7.95 6.80 7.67
N PHE A 114 -7.69 5.58 7.18
CA PHE A 114 -8.14 4.34 7.82
C PHE A 114 -7.63 4.20 9.27
N ARG A 115 -6.34 4.46 9.50
CA ARG A 115 -5.72 4.38 10.83
C ARG A 115 -6.21 5.46 11.81
N ARG A 116 -6.84 6.51 11.32
CA ARG A 116 -7.43 7.58 12.13
C ARG A 116 -8.88 7.35 12.50
N LEU A 117 -9.48 6.24 12.04
CA LEU A 117 -10.83 5.88 12.45
C LEU A 117 -10.91 5.76 13.97
N VAL A 118 -12.00 6.27 14.52
CA VAL A 118 -12.27 6.22 15.96
C VAL A 118 -13.49 5.35 16.19
N THR A 119 -13.35 4.32 16.99
CA THR A 119 -14.45 3.43 17.39
C THR A 119 -14.91 3.74 18.80
N SER A 120 -16.21 3.59 19.08
CA SER A 120 -16.74 3.62 20.44
C SER A 120 -16.21 2.45 21.27
N ALA A 121 -16.25 2.55 22.59
CA ALA A 121 -15.74 1.53 23.48
C ALA A 121 -16.43 0.17 23.33
N ASP A 122 -17.69 0.17 22.92
CA ASP A 122 -18.50 -1.02 22.61
C ASP A 122 -18.41 -1.46 21.15
N SER A 123 -17.60 -0.76 20.33
CA SER A 123 -17.40 -1.01 18.91
C SER A 123 -18.67 -0.92 18.02
N HIS A 124 -19.73 -0.29 18.53
CA HIS A 124 -20.97 -0.11 17.76
C HIS A 124 -20.97 1.14 16.87
N ILE A 125 -20.11 2.09 17.13
CA ILE A 125 -20.00 3.32 16.34
C ILE A 125 -18.58 3.44 15.81
N VAL A 126 -18.45 3.76 14.53
CA VAL A 126 -17.19 4.16 13.91
C VAL A 126 -17.33 5.56 13.32
N ARG A 127 -16.36 6.42 13.61
CA ARG A 127 -16.25 7.77 13.08
C ARG A 127 -15.01 7.92 12.21
N ASN A 128 -15.18 8.56 11.07
CA ASN A 128 -14.09 8.93 10.16
C ASN A 128 -13.77 10.43 10.32
N PRO A 129 -12.73 10.82 11.05
CA PRO A 129 -12.36 12.22 11.23
C PRO A 129 -11.60 12.83 10.03
N SER A 130 -11.29 12.05 9.01
CA SER A 130 -10.59 12.49 7.80
C SER A 130 -11.57 13.09 6.78
N ALA A 131 -11.03 13.68 5.71
CA ALA A 131 -11.82 14.12 4.57
C ALA A 131 -12.04 13.03 3.52
N GLN A 132 -11.31 11.89 3.64
CA GLN A 132 -11.34 10.80 2.67
C GLN A 132 -12.40 9.76 3.04
N THR A 133 -13.13 9.25 2.04
CA THR A 133 -14.00 8.09 2.22
C THR A 133 -13.16 6.85 2.49
N VAL A 134 -13.57 6.06 3.47
CA VAL A 134 -12.94 4.79 3.84
C VAL A 134 -13.98 3.68 3.74
N TRP A 135 -13.54 2.50 3.29
CA TRP A 135 -14.40 1.33 3.18
C TRP A 135 -14.10 0.35 4.31
N LEU A 136 -15.17 -0.19 4.88
CA LEU A 136 -15.14 -1.21 5.93
C LEU A 136 -15.89 -2.44 5.44
N LEU A 137 -15.79 -3.54 6.14
CA LEU A 137 -16.67 -4.70 5.97
C LEU A 137 -17.58 -4.84 7.18
N ASP A 138 -18.84 -5.18 6.93
CA ASP A 138 -19.76 -5.59 8.00
C ASP A 138 -19.48 -7.05 8.44
N ARG A 139 -20.31 -7.57 9.34
CA ARG A 139 -20.19 -8.95 9.86
C ARG A 139 -20.48 -10.03 8.81
N ASN A 140 -21.04 -9.65 7.67
CA ASN A 140 -21.35 -10.54 6.54
C ASN A 140 -20.41 -10.30 5.36
N ASP A 141 -19.26 -9.64 5.60
CA ASP A 141 -18.28 -9.26 4.60
C ASP A 141 -18.82 -8.33 3.50
N MET A 142 -19.90 -7.58 3.79
CA MET A 142 -20.46 -6.60 2.86
C MET A 142 -19.76 -5.24 3.00
N PRO A 143 -19.41 -4.58 1.89
CA PRO A 143 -18.71 -3.32 1.94
C PRO A 143 -19.61 -2.19 2.46
N LEU A 144 -19.09 -1.44 3.43
CA LEU A 144 -19.72 -0.25 4.02
C LEU A 144 -18.90 0.99 3.68
N GLU A 145 -19.53 1.97 3.06
CA GLU A 145 -18.92 3.26 2.74
C GLU A 145 -19.01 4.21 3.95
N LEU A 146 -17.87 4.58 4.52
CA LEU A 146 -17.77 5.58 5.58
C LEU A 146 -17.17 6.88 5.04
N LYS A 147 -18.02 7.85 4.75
CA LYS A 147 -17.61 9.15 4.18
C LYS A 147 -16.73 9.95 5.15
N GLY A 148 -15.90 10.81 4.59
CA GLY A 148 -15.11 11.75 5.38
C GLY A 148 -15.99 12.64 6.25
N GLY A 149 -15.61 12.87 7.52
CA GLY A 149 -16.34 13.67 8.50
C GLY A 149 -17.61 13.03 9.05
N SER A 150 -17.94 11.79 8.65
CA SER A 150 -19.17 11.10 9.09
C SER A 150 -18.93 10.05 10.18
N GLU A 151 -20.01 9.59 10.77
CA GLU A 151 -20.04 8.43 11.66
C GLU A 151 -21.11 7.43 11.21
N MET A 152 -20.95 6.17 11.59
CA MET A 152 -21.82 5.07 11.24
C MET A 152 -22.01 4.13 12.43
N PHE A 153 -23.23 3.61 12.58
CA PHE A 153 -23.50 2.50 13.49
C PHE A 153 -23.14 1.17 12.80
N LEU A 154 -22.35 0.37 13.48
CA LEU A 154 -22.02 -1.01 13.08
C LEU A 154 -23.04 -1.95 13.75
N ALA A 155 -23.86 -2.58 12.94
CA ALA A 155 -24.87 -3.55 13.40
C ALA A 155 -24.27 -4.91 13.79
#